data_06762df0805a652a42a92e38e546aa43
#
_entry.id   06762df0805a652a42a92e38e546aa43
#
_cell.length_a   1.000
_cell.length_b   1.000
_cell.length_c   1.000
_cell.angle_alpha   90.00
_cell.angle_beta   90.00
_cell.angle_gamma   90.00
#
_symmetry.space_group_name_H-M   'P 1'
#
loop_
_entity.id
_entity.type
_entity.pdbx_description
1 polymer ?
#
loop_
_entity_poly.entity_id
_entity_poly.type
_entity_poly.pdbx_seq_one_letter_code
_entity_poly.pdbx_strand_id
1 'polypeptide(L)'
;MKREEKKLVKNTLLLMLGNFSSKLLVFLMVPLYTSVLTTAEYATSDLLTTTINLLYPFATLMISTAVMRFCLDKCKDSRQLLSIGIWIEFIGIAFVALGSMLFFNSGNLQGYRYYFLIGFAGYSLYTLLMEYAKGSEKVGMYSIAGVCNTVALISCNIVFLLKLGLGIKGYLMAM
;
A
#
# COMPACT_ATOMS: atom_id res chain seq x y z
N MET A 1 -16.52 0.84 33.06
CA MET A 1 -16.35 2.04 32.21
C MET A 1 -14.91 2.47 32.12
N LYS A 2 -14.21 2.91 33.17
CA LYS A 2 -12.82 3.45 33.10
C LYS A 2 -11.73 2.54 32.45
N ARG A 3 -11.90 1.22 32.44
CA ARG A 3 -10.88 0.30 31.84
C ARG A 3 -11.02 0.19 30.33
N GLU A 4 -12.23 0.18 29.81
CA GLU A 4 -12.53 0.14 28.37
C GLU A 4 -12.19 1.47 27.71
N GLU A 5 -12.50 2.59 28.35
CA GLU A 5 -12.13 3.93 27.89
C GLU A 5 -10.61 4.08 27.76
N LYS A 6 -9.83 3.61 28.77
CA LYS A 6 -8.36 3.62 28.71
C LYS A 6 -7.82 2.76 27.57
N LYS A 7 -8.44 1.60 27.30
CA LYS A 7 -8.06 0.72 26.20
C LYS A 7 -8.34 1.39 24.84
N LEU A 8 -9.51 2.03 24.71
CA LEU A 8 -9.88 2.81 23.52
C LEU A 8 -8.89 3.94 23.26
N VAL A 9 -8.61 4.77 24.25
CA VAL A 9 -7.66 5.90 24.14
C VAL A 9 -6.27 5.38 23.75
N LYS A 10 -5.77 4.33 24.40
CA LYS A 10 -4.47 3.72 24.08
C LYS A 10 -4.41 3.23 22.64
N ASN A 11 -5.44 2.51 22.18
CA ASN A 11 -5.48 1.98 20.82
C ASN A 11 -5.57 3.11 19.78
N THR A 12 -6.36 4.14 20.06
CA THR A 12 -6.47 5.33 19.20
C THR A 12 -5.13 6.06 19.10
N LEU A 13 -4.45 6.29 20.23
CA LEU A 13 -3.12 6.92 20.23
C LEU A 13 -2.09 6.08 19.47
N LEU A 14 -2.08 4.75 19.61
CA LEU A 14 -1.20 3.86 18.86
C LEU A 14 -1.46 3.95 17.35
N LEU A 15 -2.72 3.96 16.93
CA LEU A 15 -3.09 4.13 15.53
C LEU A 15 -2.70 5.50 14.99
N MET A 16 -2.93 6.56 15.76
CA MET A 16 -2.53 7.93 15.38
C MET A 16 -1.02 8.05 15.23
N LEU A 17 -0.26 7.59 16.23
CA LEU A 17 1.20 7.64 16.18
C LEU A 17 1.77 6.81 15.01
N GLY A 18 1.26 5.62 14.78
CA GLY A 18 1.69 4.78 13.66
C GLY A 18 1.43 5.45 12.30
N ASN A 19 0.23 5.97 12.09
CA ASN A 19 -0.13 6.64 10.85
C ASN A 19 0.63 7.96 10.65
N PHE A 20 0.77 8.78 11.70
CA PHE A 20 1.47 10.05 11.64
C PHE A 20 2.97 9.85 11.36
N SER A 21 3.61 8.93 12.10
CA SER A 21 5.03 8.62 11.90
C SER A 21 5.31 8.15 10.48
N SER A 22 4.48 7.25 9.94
CA SER A 22 4.63 6.77 8.56
C SER A 22 4.50 7.89 7.53
N LYS A 23 3.51 8.78 7.69
CA LYS A 23 3.30 9.91 6.78
C LYS A 23 4.42 10.95 6.87
N LEU A 24 4.89 11.24 8.08
CA LEU A 24 6.02 12.16 8.31
C LEU A 24 7.30 11.62 7.65
N LEU A 25 7.59 10.33 7.79
CA LEU A 25 8.75 9.72 7.18
C LEU A 25 8.69 9.75 5.65
N VAL A 26 7.54 9.46 5.06
CA VAL A 26 7.35 9.58 3.60
C VAL A 26 7.53 11.04 3.14
N PHE A 27 7.02 12.01 3.90
CA PHE A 27 7.22 13.44 3.62
C PHE A 27 8.70 13.84 3.64
N LEU A 28 9.48 13.34 4.61
CA LEU A 28 10.92 13.58 4.68
C LEU A 28 11.70 12.97 3.52
N MET A 29 11.13 12.01 2.79
CA MET A 29 11.74 11.44 1.58
C MET A 29 11.57 12.31 0.33
N VAL A 30 10.64 13.28 0.32
CA VAL A 30 10.41 14.16 -0.84
C VAL A 30 11.67 14.93 -1.25
N PRO A 31 12.44 15.55 -0.35
CA PRO A 31 13.70 16.22 -0.73
C PRO A 31 14.71 15.25 -1.38
N LEU A 32 14.76 14.01 -0.91
CA LEU A 32 15.64 13.00 -1.51
C LEU A 32 15.21 12.67 -2.94
N TYR A 33 13.92 12.49 -3.17
CA TYR A 33 13.41 12.20 -4.51
C TYR A 33 13.68 13.36 -5.48
N THR A 34 13.46 14.59 -5.05
CA THR A 34 13.67 15.78 -5.88
C THR A 34 15.15 16.08 -6.14
N SER A 35 16.07 15.57 -5.31
CA SER A 35 17.51 15.73 -5.52
C SER A 35 18.11 14.66 -6.44
N VAL A 36 17.50 13.48 -6.53
CA VAL A 36 18.03 12.32 -7.25
C VAL A 36 17.31 12.06 -8.58
N LEU A 37 16.00 12.29 -8.60
CA LEU A 37 15.18 12.07 -9.79
C LEU A 37 15.06 13.35 -10.61
N THR A 38 15.07 13.21 -11.93
CA THR A 38 14.68 14.31 -12.82
C THR A 38 13.19 14.62 -12.66
N THR A 39 12.75 15.84 -12.99
CA THR A 39 11.35 16.24 -12.93
C THR A 39 10.45 15.30 -13.72
N ALA A 40 10.90 14.82 -14.88
CA ALA A 40 10.14 13.88 -15.72
C ALA A 40 10.01 12.50 -15.07
N GLU A 41 11.07 11.99 -14.43
CA GLU A 41 11.05 10.71 -13.71
C GLU A 41 10.15 10.77 -12.49
N TYR A 42 10.24 11.86 -11.71
CA TYR A 42 9.37 12.07 -10.55
C TYR A 42 7.90 12.17 -10.96
N ALA A 43 7.59 12.94 -12.01
CA ALA A 43 6.23 13.05 -12.54
C ALA A 43 5.70 11.69 -13.02
N THR A 44 6.53 10.88 -13.69
CA THR A 44 6.13 9.54 -14.15
C THR A 44 5.86 8.60 -12.97
N SER A 45 6.69 8.62 -11.94
CA SER A 45 6.50 7.79 -10.74
C SER A 45 5.25 8.21 -9.96
N ASP A 46 4.99 9.50 -9.83
CA ASP A 46 3.79 10.04 -9.19
C ASP A 46 2.52 9.66 -9.96
N LEU A 47 2.56 9.77 -11.29
CA LEU A 47 1.45 9.34 -12.16
C LEU A 47 1.14 7.86 -11.98
N LEU A 48 2.15 6.99 -11.95
CA LEU A 48 1.95 5.55 -11.75
C LEU A 48 1.35 5.25 -10.36
N THR A 49 1.88 5.89 -9.31
CA THR A 49 1.40 5.73 -7.93
C THR A 49 -0.04 6.23 -7.78
N THR A 50 -0.34 7.40 -8.34
CA THR A 50 -1.69 7.97 -8.32
C THR A 50 -2.67 7.09 -9.09
N THR A 51 -2.23 6.52 -10.22
CA THR A 51 -3.05 5.58 -11.01
C THR A 51 -3.36 4.31 -10.22
N ILE A 52 -2.39 3.76 -9.48
CA ILE A 52 -2.61 2.60 -8.59
C ILE A 52 -3.66 2.94 -7.54
N ASN A 53 -3.51 4.07 -6.85
CA ASN A 53 -4.45 4.51 -5.81
C ASN A 53 -5.86 4.75 -6.35
N LEU A 54 -5.98 5.25 -7.57
CA LEU A 54 -7.27 5.48 -8.23
C LEU A 54 -7.92 4.17 -8.69
N LEU A 55 -7.16 3.27 -9.30
CA LEU A 55 -7.68 2.00 -9.82
C LEU A 55 -8.04 1.00 -8.72
N TYR A 56 -7.34 1.05 -7.59
CA TYR A 56 -7.52 0.10 -6.50
C TYR A 56 -8.98 -0.05 -6.05
N PRO A 57 -9.71 1.01 -5.68
CA PRO A 57 -11.09 0.88 -5.22
C PRO A 57 -12.05 0.32 -6.30
N PHE A 58 -11.80 0.60 -7.56
CA PHE A 58 -12.61 0.09 -8.67
C PHE A 58 -12.31 -1.37 -8.98
N ALA A 59 -11.04 -1.75 -9.03
CA ALA A 59 -10.63 -3.10 -9.39
C ALA A 59 -10.95 -4.12 -8.30
N THR A 60 -10.83 -3.73 -7.02
CA THR A 60 -11.04 -4.62 -5.88
C THR A 60 -12.40 -4.46 -5.20
N LEU A 61 -13.23 -3.52 -5.68
CA LEU A 61 -14.53 -3.17 -5.10
C LEU A 61 -14.43 -2.88 -3.59
N MET A 62 -13.30 -2.34 -3.13
CA MET A 62 -13.02 -2.03 -1.72
C MET A 62 -13.19 -3.23 -0.78
N ILE A 63 -12.91 -4.45 -1.27
CA ILE A 63 -13.10 -5.69 -0.49
C ILE A 63 -12.34 -5.68 0.83
N SER A 64 -11.18 -5.04 0.90
CA SER A 64 -10.39 -4.90 2.12
C SER A 64 -11.16 -4.22 3.25
N THR A 65 -11.88 -3.14 2.93
CA THR A 65 -12.73 -2.43 3.90
C THR A 65 -13.92 -3.28 4.33
N ALA A 66 -14.52 -4.04 3.41
CA ALA A 66 -15.59 -4.98 3.73
C ALA A 66 -15.10 -6.09 4.67
N VAL A 67 -13.93 -6.68 4.40
CA VAL A 67 -13.30 -7.68 5.28
C VAL A 67 -13.08 -7.12 6.68
N MET A 68 -12.54 -5.91 6.81
CA MET A 68 -12.37 -5.25 8.10
C MET A 68 -13.69 -5.15 8.85
N ARG A 69 -14.74 -4.65 8.19
CA ARG A 69 -16.06 -4.46 8.80
C ARG A 69 -16.68 -5.76 9.28
N PHE A 70 -16.70 -6.80 8.42
CA PHE A 70 -17.25 -8.10 8.79
C PHE A 70 -16.46 -8.81 9.89
N CYS A 71 -15.15 -8.60 9.98
CA CYS A 71 -14.33 -9.09 11.08
C CYS A 71 -14.72 -8.41 12.42
N LEU A 72 -14.98 -7.09 12.40
CA LEU A 72 -15.43 -6.35 13.60
C LEU A 72 -16.82 -6.81 14.07
N ASP A 73 -17.72 -7.06 13.13
CA ASP A 73 -19.09 -7.52 13.42
C ASP A 73 -19.16 -8.99 13.92
N LYS A 74 -18.01 -9.70 13.94
CA LYS A 74 -17.90 -11.11 14.36
C LYS A 74 -18.89 -12.05 13.67
N CYS A 75 -19.33 -11.67 12.47
CA CYS A 75 -20.39 -12.40 11.75
C CYS A 75 -19.94 -13.76 11.19
N LYS A 76 -18.63 -13.98 11.00
CA LYS A 76 -18.04 -15.22 10.44
C LYS A 76 -16.61 -15.43 10.94
N ASP A 77 -16.08 -16.66 10.70
CA ASP A 77 -14.67 -16.96 10.92
C ASP A 77 -13.78 -15.98 10.14
N SER A 78 -12.95 -15.24 10.87
CA SER A 78 -12.05 -14.22 10.30
C SER A 78 -11.14 -14.80 9.19
N ARG A 79 -10.79 -16.11 9.27
CA ARG A 79 -9.98 -16.79 8.25
C ARG A 79 -10.72 -16.98 6.93
N GLN A 80 -12.02 -17.30 7.00
CA GLN A 80 -12.85 -17.44 5.79
C GLN A 80 -13.02 -16.09 5.09
N LEU A 81 -13.23 -15.01 5.86
CA LEU A 81 -13.33 -13.66 5.33
C LEU A 81 -12.04 -13.22 4.62
N LEU A 82 -10.89 -13.52 5.22
CA LEU A 82 -9.58 -13.24 4.60
C LEU A 82 -9.42 -14.03 3.30
N SER A 83 -9.78 -15.31 3.28
CA SER A 83 -9.71 -16.14 2.06
C SER A 83 -10.56 -15.58 0.93
N ILE A 84 -11.79 -15.18 1.22
CA ILE A 84 -12.68 -14.53 0.24
C ILE A 84 -12.06 -13.23 -0.26
N GLY A 85 -11.52 -12.40 0.66
CA GLY A 85 -10.84 -11.17 0.32
C GLY A 85 -9.68 -11.40 -0.65
N ILE A 86 -8.82 -12.39 -0.38
CA ILE A 86 -7.68 -12.75 -1.25
C ILE A 86 -8.16 -13.14 -2.65
N TRP A 87 -9.20 -13.96 -2.78
CA TRP A 87 -9.72 -14.35 -4.09
C TRP A 87 -10.24 -13.16 -4.91
N ILE A 88 -10.94 -12.23 -4.26
CA ILE A 88 -11.46 -11.01 -4.93
C ILE A 88 -10.29 -10.10 -5.32
N GLU A 89 -9.25 -9.96 -4.48
CA GLU A 89 -8.04 -9.22 -4.83
C GLU A 89 -7.33 -9.82 -6.05
N PHE A 90 -7.22 -11.15 -6.13
CA PHE A 90 -6.64 -11.80 -7.31
C PHE A 90 -7.43 -11.54 -8.58
N ILE A 91 -8.77 -11.55 -8.51
CA ILE A 91 -9.63 -11.19 -9.64
C ILE A 91 -9.39 -9.72 -10.04
N GLY A 92 -9.30 -8.81 -9.07
CA GLY A 92 -8.99 -7.40 -9.30
C GLY A 92 -7.63 -7.19 -9.96
N ILE A 93 -6.59 -7.89 -9.47
CA ILE A 93 -5.24 -7.86 -10.07
C ILE A 93 -5.27 -8.37 -11.51
N ALA A 94 -5.98 -9.47 -11.78
CA ALA A 94 -6.13 -10.02 -13.12
C ALA A 94 -6.86 -9.04 -14.06
N PHE A 95 -7.89 -8.36 -13.57
CA PHE A 95 -8.61 -7.34 -14.32
C PHE A 95 -7.70 -6.16 -14.69
N VAL A 96 -6.90 -5.65 -13.74
CA VAL A 96 -5.93 -4.57 -14.00
C VAL A 96 -4.82 -5.06 -14.94
N ALA A 97 -4.38 -6.31 -14.82
CA ALA A 97 -3.38 -6.88 -15.73
C ALA A 97 -3.87 -6.93 -17.18
N LEU A 98 -5.12 -7.34 -17.41
CA LEU A 98 -5.76 -7.31 -18.73
C LEU A 98 -5.93 -5.89 -19.25
N GLY A 99 -6.45 -4.97 -18.42
CA GLY A 99 -6.60 -3.55 -18.78
C GLY A 99 -5.26 -2.89 -19.12
N SER A 100 -4.20 -3.25 -18.40
CA SER A 100 -2.86 -2.71 -18.66
C SER A 100 -2.32 -3.06 -20.05
N MET A 101 -2.77 -4.16 -20.67
CA MET A 101 -2.40 -4.51 -22.05
C MET A 101 -2.89 -3.47 -23.05
N LEU A 102 -4.05 -2.88 -22.80
CA LEU A 102 -4.62 -1.87 -23.68
C LEU A 102 -3.95 -0.50 -23.50
N PHE A 103 -3.68 -0.11 -22.24
CA PHE A 103 -3.16 1.22 -21.91
C PHE A 103 -1.65 1.36 -22.12
N PHE A 104 -0.86 0.32 -21.82
CA PHE A 104 0.59 0.36 -21.92
C PHE A 104 1.12 -0.10 -23.29
N ASN A 105 0.25 -0.44 -24.24
CA ASN A 105 0.68 -0.88 -25.57
C ASN A 105 1.09 0.27 -26.50
N SER A 106 0.75 1.51 -26.15
CA SER A 106 1.04 2.69 -26.95
C SER A 106 1.80 3.72 -26.10
N GLY A 107 3.09 3.96 -26.38
CA GLY A 107 3.84 5.09 -25.84
C GLY A 107 5.02 4.77 -24.92
N ASN A 108 5.58 5.82 -24.32
CA ASN A 108 6.81 5.79 -23.50
C ASN A 108 6.69 5.03 -22.18
N LEU A 109 5.50 4.51 -21.83
CA LEU A 109 5.22 3.85 -20.56
C LEU A 109 5.37 2.31 -20.63
N GLN A 110 5.62 1.73 -21.81
CA GLN A 110 5.76 0.26 -21.97
C GLN A 110 6.79 -0.35 -21.01
N GLY A 111 7.92 0.33 -20.78
CA GLY A 111 8.96 -0.15 -19.87
C GLY A 111 8.57 -0.22 -18.39
N TYR A 112 7.50 0.45 -18.00
CA TYR A 112 7.06 0.54 -16.60
C TYR A 112 5.86 -0.35 -16.27
N ARG A 113 5.29 -1.06 -17.26
CA ARG A 113 4.13 -1.93 -17.09
C ARG A 113 4.32 -2.98 -16.00
N TYR A 114 5.45 -3.68 -16.00
CA TYR A 114 5.73 -4.71 -14.99
C TYR A 114 5.84 -4.12 -13.59
N TYR A 115 6.50 -2.98 -13.43
CA TYR A 115 6.60 -2.28 -12.15
C TYR A 115 5.24 -1.83 -11.64
N PHE A 116 4.40 -1.31 -12.55
CA PHE A 116 3.02 -0.95 -12.23
C PHE A 116 2.19 -2.13 -11.74
N LEU A 117 2.26 -3.29 -12.41
CA LEU A 117 1.51 -4.49 -12.02
C LEU A 117 1.98 -5.06 -10.69
N ILE A 118 3.29 -5.14 -10.47
CA ILE A 118 3.88 -5.60 -9.21
C ILE A 118 3.50 -4.63 -8.09
N GLY A 119 3.62 -3.32 -8.31
CA GLY A 119 3.24 -2.29 -7.35
C GLY A 119 1.75 -2.35 -7.01
N PHE A 120 0.87 -2.52 -8.00
CA PHE A 120 -0.56 -2.68 -7.78
C PHE A 120 -0.87 -3.94 -6.95
N ALA A 121 -0.30 -5.09 -7.31
CA ALA A 121 -0.49 -6.34 -6.58
C ALA A 121 0.03 -6.25 -5.14
N GLY A 122 1.21 -5.68 -4.94
CA GLY A 122 1.78 -5.46 -3.61
C GLY A 122 0.92 -4.52 -2.77
N TYR A 123 0.51 -3.40 -3.33
CA TYR A 123 -0.34 -2.42 -2.66
C TYR A 123 -1.70 -3.00 -2.26
N SER A 124 -2.36 -3.75 -3.16
CA SER A 124 -3.68 -4.32 -2.90
C SER A 124 -3.63 -5.38 -1.80
N LEU A 125 -2.69 -6.33 -1.88
CA LEU A 125 -2.50 -7.37 -0.87
C LEU A 125 -2.08 -6.79 0.49
N TYR A 126 -1.18 -5.82 0.50
CA TYR A 126 -0.79 -5.12 1.72
C TYR A 126 -2.00 -4.44 2.38
N THR A 127 -2.81 -3.73 1.60
CA THR A 127 -4.00 -3.04 2.11
C THR A 127 -5.01 -4.03 2.69
N LEU A 128 -5.27 -5.16 2.01
CA LEU A 128 -6.15 -6.22 2.52
C LEU A 128 -5.66 -6.77 3.87
N LEU A 129 -4.37 -7.09 3.98
CA LEU A 129 -3.79 -7.63 5.21
C LEU A 129 -3.84 -6.63 6.36
N MET A 130 -3.61 -5.35 6.07
CA MET A 130 -3.68 -4.27 7.06
C MET A 130 -5.11 -4.05 7.56
N GLU A 131 -6.09 -4.04 6.65
CA GLU A 131 -7.51 -3.92 7.03
C GLU A 131 -7.99 -5.16 7.80
N TYR A 132 -7.56 -6.35 7.43
CA TYR A 132 -7.81 -7.58 8.20
C TYR A 132 -7.23 -7.52 9.61
N ALA A 133 -5.99 -7.02 9.77
CA ALA A 133 -5.37 -6.87 11.09
C ALA A 133 -6.14 -5.89 11.98
N LYS A 134 -6.66 -4.79 11.41
CA LYS A 134 -7.55 -3.84 12.11
C LYS A 134 -8.86 -4.52 12.53
N GLY A 135 -9.54 -5.18 11.59
CA GLY A 135 -10.82 -5.85 11.83
C GLY A 135 -10.73 -6.98 12.85
N SER A 136 -9.58 -7.66 12.92
CA SER A 136 -9.31 -8.71 13.91
C SER A 136 -8.86 -8.16 15.28
N GLU A 137 -9.00 -6.87 15.53
CA GLU A 137 -8.56 -6.16 16.75
C GLU A 137 -7.05 -6.31 17.07
N LYS A 138 -6.23 -6.73 16.10
CA LYS A 138 -4.77 -6.89 16.25
C LYS A 138 -4.04 -5.56 16.02
N VAL A 139 -4.44 -4.52 16.75
CA VAL A 139 -3.92 -3.15 16.60
C VAL A 139 -2.39 -3.07 16.73
N GLY A 140 -1.80 -3.87 17.63
CA GLY A 140 -0.35 -3.94 17.78
C GLY A 140 0.36 -4.46 16.52
N MET A 141 -0.17 -5.54 15.93
CA MET A 141 0.34 -6.07 14.65
C MET A 141 0.23 -5.06 13.51
N TYR A 142 -0.93 -4.39 13.41
CA TYR A 142 -1.15 -3.33 12.44
C TYR A 142 -0.09 -2.22 12.56
N SER A 143 0.13 -1.70 13.78
CA SER A 143 1.09 -0.61 14.02
C SER A 143 2.53 -1.04 13.71
N ILE A 144 2.95 -2.23 14.15
CA ILE A 144 4.29 -2.76 13.88
C ILE A 144 4.48 -2.97 12.37
N ALA A 145 3.52 -3.59 11.68
CA ALA A 145 3.59 -3.81 10.25
C ALA A 145 3.69 -2.49 9.47
N GLY A 146 2.93 -1.45 9.86
CA GLY A 146 3.01 -0.12 9.25
C GLY A 146 4.38 0.53 9.41
N VAL A 147 4.97 0.46 10.61
CA VAL A 147 6.32 0.98 10.87
C VAL A 147 7.36 0.18 10.08
N CYS A 148 7.31 -1.15 10.11
CA CYS A 148 8.22 -2.01 9.35
C CYS A 148 8.16 -1.73 7.86
N ASN A 149 6.95 -1.59 7.30
CA ASN A 149 6.76 -1.23 5.89
C ASN A 149 7.40 0.11 5.56
N THR A 150 7.21 1.13 6.40
CA THR A 150 7.79 2.46 6.20
C THR A 150 9.32 2.41 6.26
N VAL A 151 9.89 1.70 7.24
CA VAL A 151 11.35 1.54 7.36
C VAL A 151 11.91 0.78 6.15
N ALA A 152 11.24 -0.29 5.72
CA ALA A 152 11.65 -1.05 4.54
C ALA A 152 11.61 -0.16 3.28
N LEU A 153 10.52 0.59 3.06
CA LEU A 153 10.38 1.51 1.94
C LEU A 153 11.51 2.54 1.91
N ILE A 154 11.80 3.19 3.05
CA ILE A 154 12.88 4.20 3.14
C ILE A 154 14.24 3.55 2.87
N SER A 155 14.52 2.40 3.50
CA SER A 155 15.79 1.69 3.33
C SER A 155 16.00 1.27 1.87
N CYS A 156 14.97 0.70 1.23
CA CYS A 156 15.03 0.31 -0.18
C CYS A 156 15.22 1.54 -1.08
N ASN A 157 14.51 2.64 -0.84
CA ASN A 157 14.68 3.86 -1.62
C ASN A 157 16.11 4.42 -1.49
N ILE A 158 16.66 4.50 -0.27
CA ILE A 158 18.04 4.96 -0.07
C ILE A 158 19.03 4.08 -0.83
N VAL A 159 18.89 2.75 -0.73
CA VAL A 159 19.79 1.80 -1.41
C VAL A 159 19.65 1.90 -2.93
N PHE A 160 18.43 1.89 -3.45
CA PHE A 160 18.19 1.85 -4.90
C PHE A 160 18.47 3.19 -5.59
N LEU A 161 18.18 4.31 -4.94
CA LEU A 161 18.39 5.63 -5.50
C LEU A 161 19.85 6.12 -5.32
N LEU A 162 20.40 6.00 -4.08
CA LEU A 162 21.73 6.56 -3.78
C LEU A 162 22.87 5.60 -4.07
N LYS A 163 22.75 4.30 -3.72
CA LYS A 163 23.85 3.35 -3.94
C LYS A 163 23.86 2.76 -5.35
N LEU A 164 22.68 2.39 -5.87
CA LEU A 164 22.57 1.72 -7.16
C LEU A 164 22.27 2.68 -8.32
N GLY A 165 21.88 3.92 -8.03
CA GLY A 165 21.62 4.93 -9.06
C GLY A 165 20.54 4.53 -10.08
N LEU A 166 19.56 3.70 -9.67
CA LEU A 166 18.57 3.12 -10.58
C LEU A 166 17.48 4.13 -11.04
N GLY A 167 17.53 5.37 -10.54
CA GLY A 167 16.56 6.40 -10.88
C GLY A 167 15.11 5.95 -10.63
N ILE A 168 14.22 6.23 -11.57
CA ILE A 168 12.79 5.88 -11.49
C ILE A 168 12.53 4.38 -11.24
N LYS A 169 13.35 3.48 -11.82
CA LYS A 169 13.18 2.03 -11.61
C LYS A 169 13.43 1.65 -10.16
N GLY A 170 14.42 2.27 -9.52
CA GLY A 170 14.71 2.07 -8.09
C GLY A 170 13.56 2.52 -7.20
N TYR A 171 12.97 3.68 -7.49
CA TYR A 171 11.80 4.17 -6.79
C TYR A 171 10.60 3.21 -6.91
N LEU A 172 10.31 2.74 -8.14
CA LEU A 172 9.19 1.82 -8.39
C LEU A 172 9.40 0.43 -7.78
N MET A 173 10.65 -0.04 -7.65
CA MET A 173 10.97 -1.30 -6.96
C MET A 173 10.84 -1.19 -5.44
N ALA A 174 11.05 0.00 -4.88
CA ALA A 174 10.94 0.23 -3.44
C ALA A 174 9.50 0.44 -2.97
N MET A 175 8.59 0.79 -3.86
CA MET A 175 7.16 1.00 -3.60
C MET A 175 6.45 -0.30 -3.24
#